data_f801cd62c7d2e4a225973ae5d966ee21
#
_entry.id   f801cd62c7d2e4a225973ae5d966ee21
#
_cell.length_a   1.000
_cell.length_b   1.000
_cell.length_c   1.000
_cell.angle_alpha   90.00
_cell.angle_beta   90.00
_cell.angle_gamma   90.00
#
_symmetry.space_group_name_H-M   'P 1'
#
loop_
_entity.id
_entity.type
_entity.pdbx_description
1 polymer ?
#
loop_
_entity_poly.entity_id
_entity_poly.type
_entity_poly.pdbx_seq_one_letter_code
_entity_poly.pdbx_strand_id
1 'polypeptide(L)'
;MVRAAALILSLLSAPIGPETVDLGDSTAIDLSSFECRDINRSTIVQRVCYRADQRALLVAVRGSYQHYCGVPAETYDALMNAPSMGVFLNRVLRIAGADGRYSCTTS
;
A
#
# COMPACT_ATOMS: atom_id res chain seq x y z
N MET A 1 -10.67 -25.68 32.43
CA MET A 1 -10.68 -25.11 32.11
C MET A 1 -9.88 -24.28 31.84
N VAL A 2 -9.56 -23.86 31.91
CA VAL A 2 -8.82 -23.03 31.83
C VAL A 2 -8.09 -22.98 30.81
N ARG A 3 -7.82 -23.72 30.44
CA ARG A 3 -7.22 -23.80 29.48
C ARG A 3 -7.51 -22.92 28.51
N ALA A 4 -8.42 -22.77 28.33
CA ALA A 4 -8.94 -21.96 27.32
C ALA A 4 -8.18 -20.74 27.22
N ALA A 5 -7.98 -20.17 28.22
CA ALA A 5 -7.30 -18.96 28.19
C ALA A 5 -6.09 -19.03 27.41
N ALA A 6 -5.39 -19.93 27.67
CA ALA A 6 -4.18 -20.01 27.01
C ALA A 6 -4.31 -19.84 25.56
N LEU A 7 -5.09 -20.49 25.04
CA LEU A 7 -5.19 -20.42 23.69
C LEU A 7 -5.37 -19.15 23.21
N ILE A 8 -6.05 -18.52 23.73
CA ILE A 8 -6.33 -17.28 23.32
C ILE A 8 -5.16 -16.51 23.19
N LEU A 9 -4.35 -16.61 24.05
CA LEU A 9 -3.26 -15.86 24.03
C LEU A 9 -2.52 -16.04 22.82
N SER A 10 -2.33 -17.11 22.48
CA SER A 10 -1.50 -17.28 21.42
C SER A 10 -1.96 -16.52 20.30
N LEU A 11 -3.12 -16.38 20.15
CA LEU A 11 -3.57 -15.71 19.04
C LEU A 11 -3.20 -14.39 19.11
N LEU A 12 -3.33 -13.86 20.13
CA LEU A 12 -3.07 -12.55 20.23
C LEU A 12 -1.74 -12.27 19.92
N SER A 13 -0.92 -13.05 20.17
CA SER A 13 0.36 -12.69 20.06
C SER A 13 0.64 -12.44 18.70
N ALA A 14 -0.13 -12.58 18.00
CA ALA A 14 0.09 -12.32 16.75
C ALA A 14 1.30 -11.76 16.33
N PRO A 15 1.47 -11.48 15.24
CA PRO A 15 2.57 -11.16 14.54
C PRO A 15 3.40 -10.19 15.06
N ILE A 16 4.45 -10.54 15.27
CA ILE A 16 5.34 -9.69 15.74
C ILE A 16 6.24 -9.26 14.72
N GLY A 17 6.34 -9.74 13.63
CA GLY A 17 7.28 -9.30 12.64
C GLY A 17 6.74 -8.17 11.81
N PRO A 18 7.48 -7.65 10.88
CA PRO A 18 7.03 -6.57 10.03
C PRO A 18 5.92 -7.04 9.11
N GLU A 19 5.06 -6.16 8.76
CA GLU A 19 3.96 -6.48 7.87
C GLU A 19 4.50 -6.48 6.43
N THR A 20 4.10 -7.44 5.64
CA THR A 20 4.52 -7.49 4.24
C THR A 20 3.29 -7.61 3.36
N VAL A 21 3.42 -7.22 2.12
CA VAL A 21 2.33 -7.36 1.15
C VAL A 21 2.85 -8.11 -0.07
N ASP A 22 1.98 -8.91 -0.65
CA ASP A 22 2.32 -9.70 -1.80
C ASP A 22 1.80 -8.96 -3.03
N LEU A 23 2.65 -8.69 -3.98
CA LEU A 23 2.25 -7.94 -5.15
C LEU A 23 1.74 -8.85 -6.27
N GLY A 24 1.58 -10.11 -6.01
CA GLY A 24 1.00 -10.98 -7.02
C GLY A 24 1.99 -11.54 -8.02
N ASP A 25 3.20 -11.04 -8.03
CA ASP A 25 4.22 -11.54 -8.93
C ASP A 25 5.32 -12.19 -8.14
N SER A 26 5.01 -12.67 -6.97
CA SER A 26 5.94 -13.32 -6.08
C SER A 26 6.84 -12.33 -5.33
N THR A 27 6.59 -11.06 -5.49
CA THR A 27 7.38 -10.07 -4.78
C THR A 27 6.67 -9.70 -3.49
N ALA A 28 7.37 -9.75 -2.39
CA ALA A 28 6.81 -9.34 -1.10
C ALA A 28 7.52 -8.09 -0.64
N ILE A 29 6.79 -7.11 -0.19
CA ILE A 29 7.35 -5.86 0.26
C ILE A 29 7.07 -5.67 1.73
N ASP A 30 8.13 -5.35 2.48
CA ASP A 30 8.04 -5.13 3.90
C ASP A 30 7.51 -3.72 4.12
N LEU A 31 6.40 -3.57 4.81
CA LEU A 31 5.78 -2.29 5.04
C LEU A 31 6.33 -1.55 6.25
N SER A 32 7.29 -2.11 6.96
CA SER A 32 7.76 -1.47 8.19
C SER A 32 8.38 -0.11 7.95
N SER A 33 8.86 0.15 6.74
CA SER A 33 9.47 1.44 6.41
C SER A 33 8.49 2.38 5.72
N PHE A 34 7.25 1.96 5.53
CA PHE A 34 6.27 2.78 4.86
C PHE A 34 5.31 3.41 5.85
N GLU A 35 4.79 4.56 5.51
CA GLU A 35 3.75 5.17 6.29
C GLU A 35 2.45 4.80 5.61
N CYS A 36 1.61 4.03 6.26
CA CYS A 36 0.37 3.54 5.67
C CYS A 36 -0.85 4.21 6.27
N ARG A 37 -1.83 4.47 5.44
CA ARG A 37 -3.08 5.04 5.89
C ARG A 37 -4.24 4.27 5.28
N ASP A 38 -5.21 3.91 6.12
CA ASP A 38 -6.41 3.25 5.64
C ASP A 38 -7.35 4.31 5.11
N ILE A 39 -7.97 4.01 3.99
CA ILE A 39 -8.85 4.96 3.32
C ILE A 39 -10.29 4.52 3.46
N ASN A 40 -11.13 5.40 3.98
CA ASN A 40 -12.53 5.07 4.16
C ASN A 40 -13.44 5.80 3.19
N ARG A 41 -12.94 6.79 2.49
CA ARG A 41 -13.78 7.62 1.64
C ARG A 41 -13.80 7.22 0.18
N SER A 42 -13.11 6.17 -0.17
CA SER A 42 -13.07 5.72 -1.53
C SER A 42 -13.65 4.31 -1.60
N THR A 43 -14.39 4.00 -2.67
CA THR A 43 -14.92 2.66 -2.82
C THR A 43 -13.88 1.78 -3.53
N ILE A 44 -12.84 2.36 -4.06
CA ILE A 44 -11.84 1.62 -4.80
C ILE A 44 -10.54 1.50 -4.04
N VAL A 45 -10.06 2.60 -3.51
CA VAL A 45 -8.77 2.62 -2.81
C VAL A 45 -9.00 2.30 -1.34
N GLN A 46 -8.34 1.29 -0.84
CA GLN A 46 -8.53 0.82 0.52
C GLN A 46 -7.41 1.23 1.47
N ARG A 47 -6.21 1.36 0.97
CA ARG A 47 -5.06 1.72 1.79
C ARG A 47 -3.98 2.33 0.90
N VAL A 48 -3.26 3.29 1.44
CA VAL A 48 -2.15 3.91 0.72
C VAL A 48 -0.93 3.89 1.63
N CYS A 49 0.18 3.38 1.14
CA CYS A 49 1.42 3.33 1.88
C CYS A 49 2.49 4.05 1.07
N TYR A 50 3.22 4.95 1.70
CA TYR A 50 4.23 5.74 1.02
C TYR A 50 5.55 5.72 1.77
N ARG A 51 6.63 5.60 1.05
CA ARG A 51 7.96 5.68 1.63
C ARG A 51 8.68 6.81 0.93
N ALA A 52 8.78 7.94 1.60
CA ALA A 52 9.28 9.16 1.00
C ALA A 52 10.75 9.08 0.55
N ASP A 53 11.58 8.43 1.33
CA ASP A 53 13.00 8.38 1.00
C ASP A 53 13.27 7.58 -0.27
N GLN A 54 12.36 6.75 -0.70
CA GLN A 54 12.51 6.00 -1.91
C GLN A 54 11.45 6.35 -2.93
N ARG A 55 10.55 7.28 -2.58
CA ARG A 55 9.43 7.67 -3.43
C ARG A 55 8.62 6.45 -3.89
N ALA A 56 8.51 5.48 -3.02
CA ALA A 56 7.79 4.25 -3.30
C ALA A 56 6.36 4.36 -2.77
N LEU A 57 5.40 4.01 -3.60
CA LEU A 57 3.99 4.12 -3.24
C LEU A 57 3.31 2.77 -3.46
N LEU A 58 2.55 2.34 -2.48
CA LEU A 58 1.75 1.14 -2.59
C LEU A 58 0.29 1.54 -2.39
N VAL A 59 -0.57 1.09 -3.26
CA VAL A 59 -1.99 1.41 -3.16
C VAL A 59 -2.78 0.13 -3.22
N ALA A 60 -3.59 -0.12 -2.21
CA ALA A 60 -4.45 -1.30 -2.19
C ALA A 60 -5.74 -0.95 -2.92
N VAL A 61 -5.99 -1.62 -4.02
CA VAL A 61 -7.15 -1.39 -4.85
C VAL A 61 -7.91 -2.69 -5.00
N ARG A 62 -9.12 -2.74 -4.45
CA ARG A 62 -9.97 -3.92 -4.55
C ARG A 62 -9.27 -5.21 -4.12
N GLY A 63 -8.55 -5.12 -3.05
CA GLY A 63 -7.90 -6.31 -2.50
C GLY A 63 -6.52 -6.61 -3.05
N SER A 64 -6.04 -5.83 -3.99
CA SER A 64 -4.72 -6.04 -4.56
C SER A 64 -3.87 -4.82 -4.39
N TYR A 65 -2.60 -4.99 -4.15
CA TYR A 65 -1.70 -3.86 -4.02
C TYR A 65 -1.05 -3.56 -5.37
N GLN A 66 -0.98 -2.27 -5.69
CA GLN A 66 -0.30 -1.79 -6.87
C GLN A 66 0.92 -1.02 -6.40
N HIS A 67 2.06 -1.21 -7.03
CA HIS A 67 3.33 -0.62 -6.61
C HIS A 67 3.77 0.38 -7.67
N TYR A 68 4.06 1.60 -7.23
CA TYR A 68 4.55 2.66 -8.09
C TYR A 68 5.85 3.18 -7.54
N CYS A 69 6.79 3.50 -8.40
CA CYS A 69 8.10 3.98 -8.00
C CYS A 69 8.36 5.36 -8.56
N GLY A 70 9.22 6.11 -7.92
CA GLY A 70 9.54 7.46 -8.38
C GLY A 70 8.42 8.45 -8.17
N VAL A 71 7.53 8.22 -7.21
CA VAL A 71 6.40 9.08 -6.97
C VAL A 71 6.83 10.21 -6.04
N PRO A 72 6.84 11.45 -6.49
CA PRO A 72 7.27 12.55 -5.64
C PRO A 72 6.25 12.82 -4.52
N ALA A 73 6.70 13.41 -3.45
CA ALA A 73 5.83 13.71 -2.32
C ALA A 73 4.64 14.56 -2.74
N GLU A 74 4.81 15.47 -3.69
CA GLU A 74 3.72 16.31 -4.14
C GLU A 74 2.62 15.48 -4.79
N THR A 75 2.99 14.44 -5.53
CA THR A 75 2.02 13.59 -6.19
C THR A 75 1.31 12.73 -5.15
N TYR A 76 2.03 12.27 -4.16
CA TYR A 76 1.42 11.51 -3.07
C TYR A 76 0.41 12.41 -2.33
N ASP A 77 0.79 13.64 -2.03
CA ASP A 77 -0.10 14.55 -1.32
C ASP A 77 -1.33 14.85 -2.18
N ALA A 78 -1.16 15.00 -3.47
CA ALA A 78 -2.27 15.27 -4.36
C ALA A 78 -3.24 14.08 -4.39
N LEU A 79 -2.72 12.87 -4.33
CA LEU A 79 -3.57 11.68 -4.28
C LEU A 79 -4.37 11.69 -2.96
N MET A 80 -3.70 11.97 -1.86
CA MET A 80 -4.36 11.94 -0.55
C MET A 80 -5.42 13.03 -0.41
N ASN A 81 -5.30 14.10 -1.17
CA ASN A 81 -6.26 15.19 -1.12
C ASN A 81 -7.21 15.23 -2.31
N ALA A 82 -7.14 14.26 -3.19
CA ALA A 82 -7.97 14.27 -4.38
C ALA A 82 -9.44 14.06 -4.02
N PRO A 83 -10.35 14.76 -4.67
CA PRO A 83 -11.78 14.59 -4.42
C PRO A 83 -12.20 13.15 -4.74
N SER A 84 -11.59 12.54 -5.73
CA SER A 84 -11.81 11.16 -6.03
C SER A 84 -10.46 10.48 -6.18
N MET A 85 -10.10 9.66 -5.21
CA MET A 85 -8.81 8.98 -5.25
C MET A 85 -8.76 7.98 -6.39
N GLY A 86 -9.88 7.33 -6.70
CA GLY A 86 -9.89 6.38 -7.79
C GLY A 86 -9.62 7.02 -9.13
N VAL A 87 -10.21 8.18 -9.37
CA VAL A 87 -10.01 8.89 -10.62
C VAL A 87 -8.56 9.38 -10.69
N PHE A 88 -8.05 9.93 -9.58
CA PHE A 88 -6.68 10.41 -9.55
C PHE A 88 -5.73 9.25 -9.81
N LEU A 89 -5.94 8.14 -9.16
CA LEU A 89 -5.08 6.99 -9.31
C LEU A 89 -5.04 6.57 -10.78
N ASN A 90 -6.19 6.48 -11.40
CA ASN A 90 -6.24 6.03 -12.76
C ASN A 90 -5.60 7.02 -13.74
N ARG A 91 -5.88 8.31 -13.57
CA ARG A 91 -5.37 9.28 -14.51
C ARG A 91 -3.91 9.64 -14.31
N VAL A 92 -3.48 9.74 -13.09
CA VAL A 92 -2.14 10.23 -12.80
C VAL A 92 -1.14 9.11 -12.60
N LEU A 93 -1.53 8.07 -11.90
CA LEU A 93 -0.58 7.01 -11.59
C LEU A 93 -0.63 5.85 -12.56
N ARG A 94 -1.81 5.31 -12.80
CA ARG A 94 -1.88 4.13 -13.65
C ARG A 94 -1.57 4.43 -15.10
N ILE A 95 -2.16 5.47 -15.65
CA ILE A 95 -1.93 5.80 -17.03
C ILE A 95 -0.51 6.29 -17.22
N ALA A 96 -0.05 7.16 -16.34
CA ALA A 96 1.32 7.64 -16.44
C ALA A 96 2.28 6.50 -16.19
N GLY A 97 1.90 5.57 -15.33
CA GLY A 97 2.73 4.42 -15.05
C GLY A 97 2.84 3.51 -16.26
N ALA A 98 1.79 3.43 -17.05
CA ALA A 98 1.82 2.60 -18.23
C ALA A 98 2.84 3.14 -19.22
N ASP A 99 3.12 4.44 -19.14
CA ASP A 99 4.12 5.04 -20.01
C ASP A 99 5.50 4.91 -19.36
N GLY A 100 5.61 4.27 -18.23
CA GLY A 100 6.88 4.06 -17.58
C GLY A 100 7.27 5.08 -16.52
N ARG A 101 6.50 6.16 -16.38
CA ARG A 101 6.90 7.21 -15.45
C ARG A 101 7.00 6.73 -14.02
N TYR A 102 6.04 5.95 -13.55
CA TYR A 102 6.06 5.47 -12.18
C TYR A 102 6.26 3.96 -12.11
N SER A 103 6.81 3.40 -13.16
CA SER A 103 7.01 1.98 -13.21
C SER A 103 8.16 1.56 -12.29
N CYS A 104 8.00 0.49 -11.56
CA CYS A 104 9.03 -0.03 -10.72
C CYS A 104 9.83 -1.04 -11.51
N THR A 105 10.78 -0.55 -12.28
CA THR A 105 11.54 -1.49 -13.06
C THR A 105 12.59 -2.05 -12.18
N THR A 106 12.82 -3.30 -12.34
CA THR A 106 13.83 -3.86 -11.54
C THR A 106 14.92 -3.94 -12.47
N SER A 107 15.85 -3.38 -12.38
CA SER A 107 16.91 -3.57 -13.32
C SER A 107 17.98 -4.39 -12.85
#